data_dd5210855e838f0d55f00feff87b0ec3
#
_entry.id   dd5210855e838f0d55f00feff87b0ec3
#
_cell.length_a   1.000
_cell.length_b   1.000
_cell.length_c   1.000
_cell.angle_alpha   90.00
_cell.angle_beta   90.00
_cell.angle_gamma   90.00
#
_symmetry.space_group_name_H-M   'P 1'
#
loop_
_entity.id
_entity.type
_entity.pdbx_description
1 polymer ?
#
loop_
_entity_poly.entity_id
_entity_poly.type
_entity_poly.pdbx_seq_one_letter_code
_entity_poly.pdbx_strand_id
1 'polypeptide(L)'
;MPAYMFVSSKIHDPVRFAQYRKEMQVFAPKHGGKYLARGEILEVLEGKFDTDCHVLIAEYPSVDIIKNMWNSKEYEEIKKLREGAGDVNIFIIEGEDKILKI
;
A
#
# COMPACT_ATOMS: atom_id res chain seq x y z
N MET A 1 9.39 16.23 -0.68
CA MET A 1 8.65 15.65 -1.82
C MET A 1 7.79 14.53 -1.32
N PRO A 2 6.49 14.53 -1.61
CA PRO A 2 5.64 13.43 -1.18
C PRO A 2 6.03 12.14 -1.88
N ALA A 3 5.73 11.05 -1.24
CA ALA A 3 5.92 9.72 -1.80
C ALA A 3 4.61 8.95 -1.78
N TYR A 4 4.43 8.09 -2.75
CA TYR A 4 3.20 7.32 -2.89
C TYR A 4 3.52 5.83 -2.88
N MET A 5 2.75 5.10 -2.12
CA MET A 5 2.84 3.65 -2.04
C MET A 5 1.66 3.03 -2.78
N PHE A 6 1.97 2.15 -3.70
CA PHE A 6 0.97 1.41 -4.47
C PHE A 6 1.00 -0.04 -4.01
N VAL A 7 -0.15 -0.53 -3.59
CA VAL A 7 -0.28 -1.88 -3.07
C VAL A 7 -1.33 -2.61 -3.90
N SER A 8 -0.98 -3.78 -4.39
CA SER A 8 -1.93 -4.70 -5.00
C SER A 8 -1.97 -5.98 -4.19
N SER A 9 -3.16 -6.46 -3.86
CA SER A 9 -3.34 -7.61 -2.98
C SER A 9 -4.35 -8.58 -3.57
N LYS A 10 -3.90 -9.82 -3.79
CA LYS A 10 -4.78 -10.93 -4.09
C LYS A 10 -4.99 -11.72 -2.80
N ILE A 11 -6.17 -11.60 -2.22
CA ILE A 11 -6.43 -12.08 -0.87
C ILE A 11 -6.94 -13.52 -0.91
N HIS A 12 -6.26 -14.42 -0.17
CA HIS A 12 -6.62 -15.83 -0.05
C HIS A 12 -7.32 -16.12 1.27
N ASP A 13 -6.94 -15.44 2.34
CA ASP A 13 -7.53 -15.57 3.67
C ASP A 13 -8.02 -14.20 4.13
N PRO A 14 -9.31 -13.88 3.87
CA PRO A 14 -9.85 -12.56 4.21
C PRO A 14 -9.81 -12.21 5.69
N VAL A 15 -9.97 -13.21 6.56
CA VAL A 15 -10.00 -12.98 8.01
C VAL A 15 -8.63 -12.53 8.51
N ARG A 16 -7.58 -13.26 8.14
CA ARG A 16 -6.21 -12.90 8.53
C ARG A 16 -5.77 -11.58 7.89
N PHE A 17 -6.13 -11.37 6.63
CA PHE A 17 -5.77 -10.13 5.94
C PHE A 17 -6.47 -8.93 6.56
N ALA A 18 -7.70 -9.10 7.04
CA ALA A 18 -8.43 -8.04 7.74
C ALA A 18 -7.74 -7.62 9.04
N GLN A 19 -7.12 -8.57 9.75
CA GLN A 19 -6.33 -8.26 10.94
C GLN A 19 -5.14 -7.38 10.60
N TYR A 20 -4.45 -7.68 9.50
CA TYR A 20 -3.34 -6.86 9.00
C TYR A 20 -3.82 -5.44 8.68
N ARG A 21 -4.93 -5.32 7.96
CA ARG A 21 -5.50 -4.00 7.61
C ARG A 21 -5.86 -3.18 8.83
N LYS A 22 -6.43 -3.84 9.83
CA LYS A 22 -6.83 -3.17 11.08
C LYS A 22 -5.62 -2.54 11.78
N GLU A 23 -4.52 -3.30 11.84
CA GLU A 23 -3.29 -2.79 12.43
C GLU A 23 -2.70 -1.65 11.59
N MET A 24 -2.72 -1.77 10.27
CA MET A 24 -2.20 -0.73 9.38
C MET A 24 -3.01 0.56 9.43
N GLN A 25 -4.31 0.49 9.68
CA GLN A 25 -5.16 1.68 9.83
C GLN A 25 -4.73 2.55 11.02
N VAL A 26 -4.10 1.93 12.03
CA VAL A 26 -3.56 2.65 13.18
C VAL A 26 -2.10 3.04 12.95
N PHE A 27 -1.33 2.12 12.40
CA PHE A 27 0.11 2.28 12.24
C PHE A 27 0.50 3.29 11.15
N ALA A 28 -0.12 3.22 9.98
CA ALA A 28 0.24 4.09 8.86
C ALA A 28 0.08 5.59 9.18
N PRO A 29 -1.02 6.04 9.80
CA PRO A 29 -1.15 7.45 10.15
C PRO A 29 -0.08 7.97 11.10
N LYS A 30 0.49 7.12 11.96
CA LYS A 30 1.59 7.50 12.85
C LYS A 30 2.84 7.93 12.06
N HIS A 31 2.96 7.48 10.83
CA HIS A 31 4.05 7.82 9.92
C HIS A 31 3.62 8.83 8.85
N GLY A 32 2.50 9.50 9.06
CA GLY A 32 1.98 10.50 8.14
C GLY A 32 1.29 9.93 6.91
N GLY A 33 0.95 8.64 6.93
CA GLY A 33 0.27 7.98 5.83
C GLY A 33 -1.19 8.42 5.69
N LYS A 34 -1.61 8.63 4.45
CA LYS A 34 -3.00 8.94 4.09
C LYS A 34 -3.42 8.00 2.97
N TYR A 35 -4.59 7.40 3.09
CA TYR A 35 -5.16 6.62 1.99
C TYR A 35 -5.82 7.57 1.00
N LEU A 36 -5.38 7.52 -0.25
CA LEU A 36 -5.93 8.33 -1.33
C LEU A 36 -7.05 7.60 -2.08
N ALA A 37 -6.87 6.32 -2.28
CA ALA A 37 -7.85 5.49 -2.98
C ALA A 37 -7.69 4.03 -2.55
N ARG A 38 -8.79 3.31 -2.54
CA ARG A 38 -8.81 1.87 -2.28
C ARG A 38 -10.00 1.25 -3.00
N GLY A 39 -9.77 0.18 -3.69
CA GLY A 39 -10.84 -0.51 -4.40
C GLY A 39 -10.34 -1.61 -5.29
N GLU A 40 -11.23 -2.15 -6.07
CA GLU A 40 -10.93 -3.17 -7.06
C GLU A 40 -10.70 -2.54 -8.42
N ILE A 41 -9.93 -3.21 -9.28
CA ILE A 41 -9.76 -2.77 -10.66
C ILE A 41 -11.08 -2.99 -11.38
N LEU A 42 -11.69 -1.91 -11.84
CA LEU A 42 -12.96 -1.99 -12.53
C LEU A 42 -12.80 -2.45 -13.96
N GLU A 43 -11.85 -1.87 -14.67
CA GLU A 43 -11.64 -2.12 -16.09
C GLU A 43 -10.20 -1.78 -16.47
N VAL A 44 -9.59 -2.61 -17.30
CA VAL A 44 -8.27 -2.34 -17.86
C VAL A 44 -8.44 -1.82 -19.27
N LEU A 45 -8.04 -0.56 -19.48
CA LEU A 45 -8.18 0.07 -20.79
C LEU A 45 -7.07 -0.37 -21.76
N GLU A 46 -5.91 -0.66 -21.24
CA GLU A 46 -4.78 -1.10 -22.06
C GLU A 46 -3.77 -1.85 -21.19
N GLY A 47 -3.16 -2.86 -21.76
CA GLY A 47 -2.14 -3.65 -21.06
C GLY A 47 -2.73 -4.83 -20.31
N LYS A 48 -1.88 -5.47 -19.50
CA LYS A 48 -2.26 -6.66 -18.74
C LYS A 48 -2.12 -6.39 -17.25
N PHE A 49 -3.20 -6.53 -16.53
CA PHE A 49 -3.24 -6.42 -15.07
C PHE A 49 -4.10 -7.55 -14.52
N ASP A 50 -3.72 -8.07 -13.37
CA ASP A 50 -4.56 -9.02 -12.64
C ASP A 50 -5.71 -8.24 -12.01
N THR A 51 -6.91 -8.37 -12.57
CA THR A 51 -8.09 -7.65 -12.09
C THR A 51 -8.68 -8.24 -10.82
N ASP A 52 -8.19 -9.41 -10.40
CA ASP A 52 -8.64 -10.08 -9.19
C ASP A 52 -7.85 -9.62 -7.96
N CYS A 53 -7.54 -8.33 -7.92
CA CYS A 53 -6.76 -7.72 -6.85
C CYS A 53 -7.47 -6.51 -6.28
N HIS A 54 -7.28 -6.29 -4.97
CA HIS A 54 -7.53 -5.01 -4.35
C HIS A 54 -6.33 -4.10 -4.58
N VAL A 55 -6.59 -2.83 -4.86
CA VAL A 55 -5.55 -1.81 -5.03
C VAL A 55 -5.71 -0.75 -3.96
N LEU A 56 -4.60 -0.35 -3.37
CA LEU A 56 -4.52 0.73 -2.39
C LEU A 56 -3.45 1.71 -2.83
N ILE A 57 -3.77 3.00 -2.78
CA ILE A 57 -2.82 4.07 -3.01
C ILE A 57 -2.75 4.90 -1.74
N ALA A 58 -1.55 5.03 -1.18
CA ALA A 58 -1.32 5.81 0.03
C ALA A 58 -0.24 6.86 -0.22
N GLU A 59 -0.41 8.02 0.40
CA GLU A 59 0.57 9.11 0.35
C GLU A 59 1.28 9.23 1.69
N TYR A 60 2.59 9.45 1.63
CA TYR A 60 3.44 9.69 2.80
C TYR A 60 4.28 10.94 2.57
N PRO A 61 4.78 11.58 3.66
CA PRO A 61 5.55 12.81 3.50
C PRO A 61 6.83 12.67 2.68
N SER A 62 7.48 11.50 2.71
CA SER A 62 8.71 11.27 1.97
C SER A 62 8.99 9.79 1.78
N VAL A 63 9.91 9.49 0.85
CA VAL A 63 10.42 8.13 0.63
C VAL A 63 11.12 7.61 1.88
N ASP A 64 11.90 8.46 2.55
CA ASP A 64 12.64 8.05 3.75
C ASP A 64 11.70 7.59 4.86
N ILE A 65 10.59 8.29 5.04
CA ILE A 65 9.58 7.90 6.03
C ILE A 65 8.99 6.52 5.70
N ILE A 66 8.68 6.27 4.43
CA ILE A 66 8.19 4.95 4.01
C ILE A 66 9.22 3.87 4.31
N LYS A 67 10.49 4.11 3.94
CA LYS A 67 11.55 3.12 4.17
C LYS A 67 11.80 2.86 5.64
N ASN A 68 11.78 3.91 6.46
CA ASN A 68 11.92 3.76 7.91
C ASN A 68 10.77 2.96 8.50
N MET A 69 9.55 3.24 8.06
CA MET A 69 8.37 2.48 8.48
C MET A 69 8.49 1.01 8.06
N TRP A 70 8.84 0.76 6.80
CA TRP A 70 8.98 -0.59 6.24
C TRP A 70 10.02 -1.42 6.99
N ASN A 71 11.13 -0.79 7.37
CA ASN A 71 12.23 -1.46 8.04
C ASN A 71 12.10 -1.45 9.56
N SER A 72 11.02 -0.92 10.10
CA SER A 72 10.80 -0.88 11.54
C SER A 72 10.46 -2.26 12.10
N LYS A 73 10.79 -2.46 13.36
CA LYS A 73 10.47 -3.69 14.09
C LYS A 73 8.96 -3.87 14.22
N GLU A 74 8.25 -2.76 14.43
CA GLU A 74 6.80 -2.75 14.55
C GLU A 74 6.13 -3.23 13.26
N TYR A 75 6.59 -2.76 12.10
CA TYR A 75 6.05 -3.23 10.83
C TYR A 75 6.37 -4.70 10.57
N GLU A 76 7.55 -5.14 10.95
CA GLU A 76 7.94 -6.55 10.83
C GLU A 76 6.93 -7.47 11.53
N GLU A 77 6.48 -7.08 12.72
CA GLU A 77 5.48 -7.84 13.45
C GLU A 77 4.09 -7.76 12.79
N ILE A 78 3.70 -6.57 12.33
CA ILE A 78 2.42 -6.37 11.64
C ILE A 78 2.39 -7.20 10.35
N LYS A 79 3.48 -7.21 9.60
CA LYS A 79 3.58 -7.93 8.33
C LYS A 79 3.33 -9.42 8.48
N LYS A 80 3.68 -10.00 9.61
CA LYS A 80 3.46 -11.42 9.87
C LYS A 80 1.98 -11.80 9.84
N LEU A 81 1.09 -10.85 10.13
CA LEU A 81 -0.35 -11.10 10.13
C LEU A 81 -0.88 -11.48 8.74
N ARG A 82 -0.22 -11.02 7.67
CA ARG A 82 -0.64 -11.32 6.30
C ARG A 82 0.15 -12.44 5.62
N GLU A 83 1.12 -13.04 6.29
CA GLU A 83 1.88 -14.15 5.72
C GLU A 83 0.94 -15.31 5.37
N GLY A 84 0.99 -15.74 4.10
CA GLY A 84 0.12 -16.80 3.60
C GLY A 84 -1.33 -16.40 3.40
N ALA A 85 -1.70 -15.16 3.72
CA ALA A 85 -3.08 -14.68 3.59
C ALA A 85 -3.37 -14.05 2.23
N GLY A 86 -2.35 -13.79 1.44
CA GLY A 86 -2.51 -13.23 0.10
C GLY A 86 -1.19 -12.98 -0.59
N ASP A 87 -1.27 -12.69 -1.87
CA ASP A 87 -0.13 -12.28 -2.69
C ASP A 87 -0.13 -10.76 -2.79
N VAL A 88 0.90 -10.13 -2.26
CA VAL A 88 0.98 -8.68 -2.16
C VAL A 88 2.16 -8.16 -2.96
N ASN A 89 1.90 -7.16 -3.78
CA ASN A 89 2.93 -6.43 -4.52
C ASN A 89 2.87 -4.98 -4.10
N ILE A 90 4.02 -4.42 -3.72
CA ILE A 90 4.12 -3.05 -3.24
C ILE A 90 5.26 -2.37 -3.96
N PHE A 91 4.99 -1.17 -4.46
CA PHE A 91 6.06 -0.30 -4.96
C PHE A 91 5.81 1.13 -4.50
N ILE A 92 6.86 1.93 -4.52
CA ILE A 92 6.77 3.34 -4.17
C ILE A 92 7.25 4.19 -5.34
N ILE A 93 6.63 5.37 -5.47
CA ILE A 93 7.12 6.41 -6.36
C ILE A 93 7.31 7.68 -5.56
N GLU A 94 8.26 8.48 -5.98
CA GLU A 94 8.46 9.79 -5.40
C GLU A 94 7.73 10.81 -6.25
N GLY A 95 6.91 11.65 -5.60
CA GLY A 95 6.22 12.73 -6.30
C GLY A 95 7.21 13.80 -6.74
N GLU A 96 6.87 14.51 -7.79
CA GLU A 96 7.68 15.63 -8.26
C GLU A 96 7.19 16.93 -7.64
N ASP A 97 8.13 17.86 -7.38
CA ASP A 97 7.80 19.18 -6.83
C ASP A 97 7.13 20.09 -7.85
N LYS A 98 7.18 19.70 -9.11
CA LYS A 98 6.65 20.51 -10.21
C LYS A 98 5.29 20.00 -10.66
N ILE A 99 4.44 20.91 -11.06
CA ILE A 99 3.20 20.54 -11.73
C ILE A 99 3.57 19.99 -13.10
N LEU A 100 3.17 18.74 -13.34
CA LEU A 100 3.41 18.10 -14.64
C LEU A 100 2.34 18.54 -15.64
N LYS A 101 2.80 18.87 -16.83
CA LYS A 101 1.93 19.09 -17.98
C LYS A 101 2.03 17.88 -18.87
N ILE A 102 0.91 17.27 -19.10
CA ILE A 102 0.80 16.10 -19.94
C ILE A 102 0.56 16.49 -21.38
#